data_a7c8a7f9b9d0435ba56f2f8e11eec003
#
_entry.id   a7c8a7f9b9d0435ba56f2f8e11eec003
#
_cell.length_a   1.000
_cell.length_b   1.000
_cell.length_c   1.000
_cell.angle_alpha   90.00
_cell.angle_beta   90.00
_cell.angle_gamma   90.00
#
_symmetry.space_group_name_H-M   'P 1'
#
loop_
_entity.id
_entity.type
_entity.pdbx_description
1 polymer ?
#
loop_
_entity_poly.entity_id
_entity_poly.type
_entity_poly.pdbx_seq_one_letter_code
_entity_poly.pdbx_strand_id
1 'polypeptide(L)'
;MILYGTLALSALGAALLVYRHDLYDREPAPLLALSVGLGAALMALAGQAESWILGWSGITSRAGITGLAAVLEEALKLLAVVGVALAARKQFNDPLDGLIYGSMAGLGMAIEESVFYLRHGPRRPAVLPPVELARICGHLVMGGIGGFGVGLAAIGRRAWPLALAGGLLAAMGLHFAWDWLAISALDGGRLGPHGTLLGVVIMAGGLALYGTLTVIGSAWSHGLFAPDRPARLWGWPFNRAGRKI
;
A
#
# COMPACT_ATOMS: atom_id res chain seq x y z
N MET A 1 18.01 18.07 6.17
CA MET A 1 17.86 17.91 4.70
C MET A 1 18.09 16.46 4.26
N ILE A 2 19.17 15.78 4.65
CA ILE A 2 19.49 14.40 4.23
C ILE A 2 18.37 13.42 4.57
N LEU A 3 17.82 13.47 5.79
CA LEU A 3 16.74 12.58 6.24
C LEU A 3 15.50 12.60 5.32
N TYR A 4 14.98 13.77 5.02
CA TYR A 4 13.82 13.89 4.12
C TYR A 4 14.17 13.60 2.65
N GLY A 5 15.43 13.83 2.26
CA GLY A 5 15.94 13.42 0.96
C GLY A 5 15.95 11.89 0.82
N THR A 6 16.40 11.15 1.84
CA THR A 6 16.37 9.67 1.84
C THR A 6 14.93 9.13 1.89
N LEU A 7 14.00 9.78 2.60
CA LEU A 7 12.58 9.43 2.56
C LEU A 7 12.01 9.59 1.14
N ALA A 8 12.24 10.74 0.51
CA ALA A 8 11.76 11.03 -0.85
C ALA A 8 12.33 10.04 -1.88
N LEU A 9 13.62 9.72 -1.81
CA LEU A 9 14.26 8.75 -2.69
C LEU A 9 13.69 7.34 -2.50
N SER A 10 13.44 6.93 -1.25
CA SER A 10 12.84 5.62 -0.95
C SER A 10 11.41 5.54 -1.48
N ALA A 11 10.61 6.59 -1.28
CA ALA A 11 9.25 6.67 -1.80
C ALA A 11 9.22 6.66 -3.33
N LEU A 12 10.09 7.43 -3.97
CA LEU A 12 10.23 7.43 -5.44
C LEU A 12 10.64 6.04 -5.95
N GLY A 13 11.61 5.39 -5.31
CA GLY A 13 12.04 4.03 -5.66
C GLY A 13 10.87 3.03 -5.56
N ALA A 14 10.08 3.10 -4.49
CA ALA A 14 8.89 2.28 -4.29
C ALA A 14 7.83 2.54 -5.37
N ALA A 15 7.52 3.80 -5.66
CA ALA A 15 6.60 4.18 -6.74
C ALA A 15 7.05 3.65 -8.10
N LEU A 16 8.33 3.78 -8.43
CA LEU A 16 8.90 3.27 -9.69
C LEU A 16 8.84 1.75 -9.78
N LEU A 17 9.02 1.03 -8.66
CA LEU A 17 8.86 -0.43 -8.62
C LEU A 17 7.42 -0.84 -8.94
N VAL A 18 6.41 -0.19 -8.36
CA VAL A 18 5.00 -0.45 -8.69
C VAL A 18 4.72 -0.12 -10.15
N TYR A 19 5.09 1.07 -10.61
CA TYR A 19 4.87 1.51 -11.99
C TYR A 19 5.51 0.58 -13.04
N ARG A 20 6.58 -0.12 -12.70
CA ARG A 20 7.22 -1.11 -13.59
C ARG A 20 6.38 -2.34 -13.86
N HIS A 21 5.44 -2.67 -12.97
CA HIS A 21 4.56 -3.81 -13.12
C HIS A 21 3.30 -3.50 -13.94
N ASP A 22 3.09 -2.24 -14.28
CA ASP A 22 2.11 -1.78 -15.25
C ASP A 22 2.64 -2.02 -16.67
N LEU A 23 2.35 -3.22 -17.19
CA LEU A 23 3.05 -3.74 -18.37
C LEU A 23 2.33 -3.44 -19.69
N TYR A 24 1.01 -3.27 -19.67
CA TYR A 24 0.19 -3.29 -20.87
C TYR A 24 -0.56 -1.98 -21.12
N ASP A 25 -1.17 -1.39 -20.09
CA ASP A 25 -1.83 -0.08 -20.16
C ASP A 25 -1.32 0.80 -19.02
N ARG A 26 -0.39 1.68 -19.32
CA ARG A 26 0.35 2.43 -18.30
C ARG A 26 -0.45 3.58 -17.76
N GLU A 27 -0.53 3.63 -16.43
CA GLU A 27 -1.24 4.66 -15.72
C GLU A 27 -0.59 6.05 -15.85
N PRO A 28 -1.41 7.11 -16.05
CA PRO A 28 -0.91 8.47 -16.15
C PRO A 28 -0.24 8.94 -14.85
N ALA A 29 1.00 9.44 -14.96
CA ALA A 29 1.74 9.95 -13.81
C ALA A 29 0.98 10.99 -12.96
N PRO A 30 0.16 11.90 -13.50
CA PRO A 30 -0.65 12.82 -12.71
C PRO A 30 -1.67 12.10 -11.81
N LEU A 31 -2.27 10.98 -12.25
CA LEU A 31 -3.21 10.21 -11.43
C LEU A 31 -2.49 9.41 -10.34
N LEU A 32 -1.29 8.90 -10.62
CA LEU A 32 -0.43 8.28 -9.60
C LEU A 32 -0.07 9.31 -8.52
N ALA A 33 0.35 10.50 -8.92
CA ALA A 33 0.65 11.60 -8.01
C ALA A 33 -0.59 12.04 -7.20
N LEU A 34 -1.77 12.08 -7.83
CA LEU A 34 -3.04 12.36 -7.16
C LEU A 34 -3.33 11.30 -6.09
N SER A 35 -3.14 10.00 -6.39
CA SER A 35 -3.35 8.92 -5.42
C SER A 35 -2.42 9.04 -4.22
N VAL A 36 -1.14 9.37 -4.44
CA VAL A 36 -0.18 9.66 -3.36
C VAL A 36 -0.66 10.85 -2.53
N GLY A 37 -1.07 11.94 -3.16
CA GLY A 37 -1.56 13.13 -2.47
C GLY A 37 -2.83 12.87 -1.65
N LEU A 38 -3.79 12.12 -2.22
CA LEU A 38 -5.00 11.69 -1.50
C LEU A 38 -4.65 10.79 -0.30
N GLY A 39 -3.74 9.83 -0.50
CA GLY A 39 -3.27 8.97 0.60
C GLY A 39 -2.69 9.78 1.74
N ALA A 40 -1.79 10.72 1.48
CA ALA A 40 -1.19 11.58 2.50
C ALA A 40 -2.25 12.45 3.22
N ALA A 41 -3.19 13.05 2.49
CA ALA A 41 -4.26 13.84 3.08
C ALA A 41 -5.20 12.99 3.97
N LEU A 42 -5.55 11.79 3.51
CA LEU A 42 -6.41 10.88 4.26
C LEU A 42 -5.69 10.28 5.48
N MET A 43 -4.36 10.12 5.46
CA MET A 43 -3.59 9.72 6.64
C MET A 43 -3.63 10.81 7.73
N ALA A 44 -3.46 12.06 7.36
CA ALA A 44 -3.59 13.16 8.31
C ALA A 44 -5.00 13.21 8.95
N LEU A 45 -6.05 12.89 8.17
CA LEU A 45 -7.42 12.77 8.68
C LEU A 45 -7.59 11.53 9.58
N ALA A 46 -6.97 10.38 9.22
CA ALA A 46 -6.99 9.17 10.04
C ALA A 46 -6.43 9.44 11.44
N GLY A 47 -5.25 10.02 11.54
CA GLY A 47 -4.62 10.33 12.83
C GLY A 47 -5.47 11.27 13.71
N GLN A 48 -6.17 12.24 13.10
CA GLN A 48 -7.10 13.10 13.84
C GLN A 48 -8.34 12.33 14.31
N ALA A 49 -8.93 11.50 13.42
CA ALA A 49 -10.09 10.68 13.75
C ALA A 49 -9.77 9.65 14.84
N GLU A 50 -8.63 8.98 14.74
CA GLU A 50 -8.14 8.05 15.77
C GLU A 50 -7.99 8.73 17.12
N SER A 51 -7.31 9.87 17.16
CA SER A 51 -7.11 10.64 18.40
C SER A 51 -8.44 11.04 19.04
N TRP A 52 -9.40 11.46 18.23
CA TRP A 52 -10.75 11.83 18.69
C TRP A 52 -11.53 10.62 19.18
N ILE A 53 -11.54 9.50 18.44
CA ILE A 53 -12.25 8.26 18.80
C ILE A 53 -11.66 7.67 20.07
N LEU A 54 -10.33 7.60 20.20
CA LEU A 54 -9.66 7.08 21.39
C LEU A 54 -9.97 7.94 22.63
N GLY A 55 -9.97 9.27 22.47
CA GLY A 55 -10.32 10.19 23.55
C GLY A 55 -11.76 10.08 24.02
N TRP A 56 -12.70 9.82 23.10
CA TRP A 56 -14.13 9.69 23.40
C TRP A 56 -14.52 8.29 23.89
N SER A 57 -13.96 7.23 23.27
CA SER A 57 -14.33 5.84 23.56
C SER A 57 -13.68 5.27 24.82
N GLY A 58 -12.58 5.88 25.28
CA GLY A 58 -11.79 5.34 26.40
C GLY A 58 -11.06 4.03 26.06
N ILE A 59 -10.90 3.69 24.79
CA ILE A 59 -10.12 2.53 24.35
C ILE A 59 -8.66 2.73 24.74
N THR A 60 -8.13 1.88 25.63
CA THR A 60 -6.74 1.91 26.10
C THR A 60 -6.00 0.61 25.82
N SER A 61 -6.73 -0.44 25.43
CA SER A 61 -6.13 -1.74 25.11
C SER A 61 -5.33 -1.67 23.82
N ARG A 62 -4.17 -2.32 23.80
CA ARG A 62 -3.32 -2.40 22.60
C ARG A 62 -4.11 -2.91 21.39
N ALA A 63 -4.87 -4.00 21.55
CA ALA A 63 -5.70 -4.55 20.49
C ALA A 63 -6.74 -3.55 19.96
N GLY A 64 -7.32 -2.75 20.84
CA GLY A 64 -8.29 -1.72 20.46
C GLY A 64 -7.64 -0.60 19.66
N ILE A 65 -6.46 -0.11 20.10
CA ILE A 65 -5.72 0.95 19.42
C ILE A 65 -5.27 0.49 18.04
N THR A 66 -4.56 -0.64 17.95
CA THR A 66 -4.08 -1.17 16.65
C THR A 66 -5.22 -1.60 15.73
N GLY A 67 -6.31 -2.12 16.29
CA GLY A 67 -7.50 -2.48 15.52
C GLY A 67 -8.20 -1.27 14.93
N LEU A 68 -8.31 -0.18 15.70
CA LEU A 68 -8.88 1.08 15.21
C LEU A 68 -8.04 1.66 14.06
N ALA A 69 -6.72 1.75 14.24
CA ALA A 69 -5.79 2.23 13.21
C ALA A 69 -5.92 1.39 11.93
N ALA A 70 -5.80 0.07 12.03
CA ALA A 70 -5.90 -0.82 10.87
C ALA A 70 -7.24 -0.67 10.13
N VAL A 71 -8.35 -0.54 10.83
CA VAL A 71 -9.67 -0.38 10.19
C VAL A 71 -9.81 0.98 9.52
N LEU A 72 -9.46 2.06 10.20
CA LEU A 72 -9.61 3.42 9.67
C LEU A 72 -8.68 3.65 8.48
N GLU A 73 -7.41 3.31 8.62
CA GLU A 73 -6.43 3.58 7.58
C GLU A 73 -6.67 2.74 6.32
N GLU A 74 -6.99 1.44 6.47
CA GLU A 74 -7.26 0.62 5.28
C GLU A 74 -8.58 1.00 4.61
N ALA A 75 -9.59 1.41 5.37
CA ALA A 75 -10.83 1.94 4.80
C ALA A 75 -10.60 3.25 4.05
N LEU A 76 -9.76 4.15 4.58
CA LEU A 76 -9.43 5.42 3.92
C LEU A 76 -8.54 5.22 2.68
N LYS A 77 -7.61 4.25 2.68
CA LYS A 77 -6.89 3.84 1.45
C LYS A 77 -7.85 3.39 0.36
N LEU A 78 -8.81 2.53 0.73
CA LEU A 78 -9.83 2.08 -0.21
C LEU A 78 -10.67 3.24 -0.73
N LEU A 79 -11.04 4.19 0.13
CA LEU A 79 -11.77 5.41 -0.27
C LEU A 79 -10.98 6.23 -1.29
N ALA A 80 -9.66 6.37 -1.12
CA ALA A 80 -8.79 7.04 -2.09
C ALA A 80 -8.86 6.34 -3.46
N VAL A 81 -8.74 5.01 -3.49
CA VAL A 81 -8.82 4.22 -4.74
C VAL A 81 -10.16 4.39 -5.42
N VAL A 82 -11.27 4.28 -4.67
CA VAL A 82 -12.62 4.50 -5.20
C VAL A 82 -12.77 5.92 -5.73
N GLY A 83 -12.23 6.92 -5.02
CA GLY A 83 -12.23 8.32 -5.47
C GLY A 83 -11.54 8.50 -6.82
N VAL A 84 -10.36 7.90 -7.01
CA VAL A 84 -9.64 7.92 -8.29
C VAL A 84 -10.43 7.18 -9.37
N ALA A 85 -10.97 5.99 -9.06
CA ALA A 85 -11.78 5.21 -10.01
C ALA A 85 -13.02 5.98 -10.49
N LEU A 86 -13.67 6.75 -9.61
CA LEU A 86 -14.83 7.57 -9.97
C LEU A 86 -14.44 8.81 -10.77
N ALA A 87 -13.31 9.45 -10.44
CA ALA A 87 -12.83 10.65 -11.12
C ALA A 87 -12.21 10.35 -12.49
N ALA A 88 -11.56 9.19 -12.65
CA ALA A 88 -10.80 8.82 -13.84
C ALA A 88 -11.28 7.50 -14.46
N ARG A 89 -12.59 7.33 -14.62
CA ARG A 89 -13.22 6.08 -15.08
C ARG A 89 -12.67 5.52 -16.40
N LYS A 90 -12.17 6.38 -17.28
CA LYS A 90 -11.62 5.97 -18.58
C LYS A 90 -10.25 5.33 -18.45
N GLN A 91 -9.49 5.74 -17.45
CA GLN A 91 -8.16 5.20 -17.12
C GLN A 91 -8.24 4.02 -16.16
N PHE A 92 -9.39 3.86 -15.46
CA PHE A 92 -9.60 2.75 -14.55
C PHE A 92 -10.29 1.60 -15.29
N ASN A 93 -9.53 0.87 -16.09
CA ASN A 93 -10.02 -0.09 -17.09
C ASN A 93 -9.31 -1.46 -17.05
N ASP A 94 -8.39 -1.64 -16.10
CA ASP A 94 -7.54 -2.82 -15.92
C ASP A 94 -7.69 -3.37 -14.48
N PRO A 95 -7.58 -4.69 -14.27
CA PRO A 95 -7.53 -5.27 -12.92
C PRO A 95 -6.37 -4.74 -12.06
N LEU A 96 -5.24 -4.37 -12.70
CA LEU A 96 -4.08 -3.83 -11.98
C LEU A 96 -4.28 -2.41 -11.48
N ASP A 97 -5.20 -1.62 -12.05
CA ASP A 97 -5.40 -0.21 -11.67
C ASP A 97 -5.73 -0.09 -10.18
N GLY A 98 -6.61 -0.95 -9.66
CA GLY A 98 -6.93 -0.98 -8.25
C GLY A 98 -5.72 -1.28 -7.37
N LEU A 99 -4.86 -2.20 -7.79
CA LEU A 99 -3.63 -2.54 -7.10
C LEU A 99 -2.63 -1.38 -7.17
N ILE A 100 -2.42 -0.77 -8.35
CA ILE A 100 -1.47 0.32 -8.57
C ILE A 100 -1.89 1.57 -7.81
N TYR A 101 -3.13 2.04 -8.00
CA TYR A 101 -3.63 3.23 -7.30
C TYR A 101 -3.74 3.01 -5.79
N GLY A 102 -4.08 1.79 -5.35
CA GLY A 102 -4.06 1.40 -3.94
C GLY A 102 -2.66 1.46 -3.34
N SER A 103 -1.66 0.96 -4.07
CA SER A 103 -0.25 1.06 -3.67
C SER A 103 0.22 2.51 -3.58
N MET A 104 -0.20 3.38 -4.52
CA MET A 104 0.14 4.81 -4.49
C MET A 104 -0.54 5.53 -3.33
N ALA A 105 -1.80 5.23 -3.04
CA ALA A 105 -2.49 5.78 -1.86
C ALA A 105 -1.81 5.32 -0.56
N GLY A 106 -1.46 4.04 -0.46
CA GLY A 106 -0.68 3.52 0.66
C GLY A 106 0.68 4.20 0.80
N LEU A 107 1.39 4.43 -0.30
CA LEU A 107 2.65 5.18 -0.30
C LEU A 107 2.47 6.60 0.25
N GLY A 108 1.40 7.28 -0.14
CA GLY A 108 1.06 8.61 0.39
C GLY A 108 0.84 8.59 1.90
N MET A 109 0.10 7.61 2.40
CA MET A 109 -0.11 7.41 3.84
C MET A 109 1.21 7.17 4.57
N ALA A 110 2.06 6.27 4.05
CA ALA A 110 3.37 6.00 4.64
C ALA A 110 4.28 7.23 4.71
N ILE A 111 4.26 8.08 3.68
CA ILE A 111 5.04 9.32 3.66
C ILE A 111 4.57 10.27 4.78
N GLU A 112 3.28 10.49 4.90
CA GLU A 112 2.71 11.37 5.93
C GLU A 112 3.01 10.85 7.33
N GLU A 113 2.76 9.58 7.58
CA GLU A 113 3.02 8.94 8.86
C GLU A 113 4.51 8.95 9.23
N SER A 114 5.40 8.66 8.26
CA SER A 114 6.85 8.79 8.45
C SER A 114 7.25 10.22 8.81
N VAL A 115 6.70 11.21 8.12
CA VAL A 115 6.95 12.62 8.43
C VAL A 115 6.47 12.97 9.84
N PHE A 116 5.29 12.46 10.25
CA PHE A 116 4.79 12.66 11.60
C PHE A 116 5.74 12.09 12.66
N TYR A 117 6.15 10.83 12.55
CA TYR A 117 7.06 10.21 13.53
C TYR A 117 8.47 10.81 13.53
N LEU A 118 8.99 11.17 12.37
CA LEU A 118 10.30 11.83 12.26
C LEU A 118 10.30 13.25 12.85
N ARG A 119 9.15 13.94 12.88
CA ARG A 119 8.99 15.26 13.50
C ARG A 119 8.77 15.19 15.01
N HIS A 120 7.97 14.26 15.48
CA HIS A 120 7.51 14.19 16.88
C HIS A 120 8.25 13.14 17.70
N GLY A 121 9.01 12.26 17.05
CA GLY A 121 9.80 11.23 17.73
C GLY A 121 10.95 11.81 18.57
N PRO A 122 11.38 11.07 19.60
CA PRO A 122 12.42 11.52 20.54
C PRO A 122 13.81 11.61 19.92
N ARG A 123 14.03 10.97 18.77
CA ARG A 123 15.31 10.95 18.06
C ARG A 123 15.17 11.61 16.70
N ARG A 124 16.20 12.37 16.30
CA ARG A 124 16.33 12.92 14.95
C ARG A 124 17.44 12.20 14.21
N PRO A 125 17.15 11.10 13.52
CA PRO A 125 18.17 10.35 12.79
C PRO A 125 18.74 11.18 11.63
N ALA A 126 19.99 10.93 11.26
CA ALA A 126 20.62 11.61 10.13
C ALA A 126 20.11 11.10 8.77
N VAL A 127 19.74 9.81 8.70
CA VAL A 127 19.21 9.10 7.53
C VAL A 127 17.93 8.38 7.91
N LEU A 128 17.17 7.95 6.91
CA LEU A 128 15.90 7.24 7.11
C LEU A 128 16.13 5.93 7.89
N PRO A 129 15.46 5.73 9.05
CA PRO A 129 15.53 4.48 9.80
C PRO A 129 14.95 3.30 9.01
N PRO A 130 15.46 2.06 9.19
CA PRO A 130 14.94 0.88 8.50
C PRO A 130 13.44 0.63 8.73
N VAL A 131 12.89 1.01 9.89
CA VAL A 131 11.46 0.88 10.19
C VAL A 131 10.62 1.72 9.24
N GLU A 132 11.09 2.87 8.79
CA GLU A 132 10.38 3.70 7.82
C GLU A 132 10.34 3.05 6.42
N LEU A 133 11.40 2.32 6.03
CA LEU A 133 11.40 1.52 4.81
C LEU A 133 10.37 0.40 4.89
N ALA A 134 10.29 -0.26 6.05
CA ALA A 134 9.28 -1.29 6.29
C ALA A 134 7.86 -0.71 6.27
N ARG A 135 7.64 0.49 6.84
CA ARG A 135 6.38 1.24 6.78
C ARG A 135 5.98 1.55 5.34
N ILE A 136 6.88 2.12 4.54
CA ILE A 136 6.66 2.40 3.12
C ILE A 136 6.24 1.12 2.39
N CYS A 137 6.99 0.03 2.57
CA CYS A 137 6.68 -1.26 1.95
C CYS A 137 5.32 -1.81 2.41
N GLY A 138 5.05 -1.78 3.72
CA GLY A 138 3.81 -2.28 4.32
C GLY A 138 2.58 -1.56 3.79
N HIS A 139 2.54 -0.24 3.88
CA HIS A 139 1.38 0.54 3.40
C HIS A 139 1.15 0.42 1.91
N LEU A 140 2.23 0.37 1.10
CA LEU A 140 2.16 0.15 -0.33
C LEU A 140 1.54 -1.22 -0.65
N VAL A 141 2.01 -2.27 0.01
CA VAL A 141 1.52 -3.65 -0.17
C VAL A 141 0.06 -3.77 0.26
N MET A 142 -0.27 -3.30 1.46
CA MET A 142 -1.64 -3.35 2.00
C MET A 142 -2.61 -2.55 1.14
N GLY A 143 -2.22 -1.33 0.74
CA GLY A 143 -3.04 -0.51 -0.15
C GLY A 143 -3.32 -1.18 -1.49
N GLY A 144 -2.32 -1.83 -2.11
CA GLY A 144 -2.49 -2.58 -3.35
C GLY A 144 -3.40 -3.80 -3.19
N ILE A 145 -3.22 -4.59 -2.11
CA ILE A 145 -4.08 -5.75 -1.80
C ILE A 145 -5.53 -5.30 -1.61
N GLY A 146 -5.77 -4.26 -0.80
CA GLY A 146 -7.10 -3.71 -0.55
C GLY A 146 -7.75 -3.12 -1.80
N GLY A 147 -6.96 -2.48 -2.68
CA GLY A 147 -7.45 -1.83 -3.90
C GLY A 147 -7.77 -2.79 -5.05
N PHE A 148 -7.19 -3.99 -5.09
CA PHE A 148 -7.33 -4.94 -6.22
C PHE A 148 -8.79 -5.25 -6.58
N GLY A 149 -9.66 -5.38 -5.57
CA GLY A 149 -11.10 -5.63 -5.78
C GLY A 149 -11.81 -4.49 -6.52
N VAL A 150 -11.35 -3.25 -6.38
CA VAL A 150 -11.89 -2.09 -7.12
C VAL A 150 -11.54 -2.19 -8.61
N GLY A 151 -10.31 -2.61 -8.95
CA GLY A 151 -9.93 -2.89 -10.33
C GLY A 151 -10.81 -3.96 -10.97
N LEU A 152 -11.10 -5.04 -10.25
CA LEU A 152 -12.03 -6.07 -10.72
C LEU A 152 -13.46 -5.57 -10.91
N ALA A 153 -13.93 -4.68 -10.04
CA ALA A 153 -15.24 -4.05 -10.18
C ALA A 153 -15.32 -3.19 -11.45
N ALA A 154 -14.27 -2.43 -11.75
CA ALA A 154 -14.21 -1.54 -12.90
C ALA A 154 -14.37 -2.30 -14.23
N ILE A 155 -13.79 -3.50 -14.33
CA ILE A 155 -13.92 -4.36 -15.54
C ILE A 155 -15.10 -5.35 -15.46
N GLY A 156 -16.00 -5.21 -14.49
CA GLY A 156 -17.22 -6.00 -14.37
C GLY A 156 -17.01 -7.49 -14.03
N ARG A 157 -15.88 -7.85 -13.40
CA ARG A 157 -15.63 -9.24 -12.98
C ARG A 157 -16.54 -9.65 -11.84
N ARG A 158 -17.26 -10.77 -11.99
CA ARG A 158 -18.22 -11.26 -10.96
C ARG A 158 -17.59 -11.49 -9.58
N ALA A 159 -16.30 -11.80 -9.52
CA ALA A 159 -15.57 -12.03 -8.27
C ALA A 159 -15.19 -10.75 -7.50
N TRP A 160 -15.47 -9.56 -8.03
CA TRP A 160 -15.06 -8.30 -7.41
C TRP A 160 -15.51 -8.13 -5.94
N PRO A 161 -16.73 -8.52 -5.52
CA PRO A 161 -17.14 -8.32 -4.13
C PRO A 161 -16.32 -9.15 -3.14
N LEU A 162 -16.00 -10.40 -3.54
CA LEU A 162 -15.16 -11.29 -2.73
C LEU A 162 -13.70 -10.81 -2.70
N ALA A 163 -13.18 -10.35 -3.84
CA ALA A 163 -11.83 -9.80 -3.92
C ALA A 163 -11.69 -8.50 -3.11
N LEU A 164 -12.71 -7.63 -3.15
CA LEU A 164 -12.74 -6.40 -2.38
C LEU A 164 -12.80 -6.69 -0.87
N ALA A 165 -13.75 -7.51 -0.44
CA ALA A 165 -13.90 -7.86 0.98
C ALA A 165 -12.67 -8.64 1.49
N GLY A 166 -12.22 -9.64 0.76
CA GLY A 166 -11.07 -10.45 1.13
C GLY A 166 -9.76 -9.64 1.14
N GLY A 167 -9.57 -8.78 0.14
CA GLY A 167 -8.40 -7.89 0.06
C GLY A 167 -8.37 -6.88 1.20
N LEU A 168 -9.51 -6.23 1.49
CA LEU A 168 -9.61 -5.29 2.60
C LEU A 168 -9.37 -5.97 3.96
N LEU A 169 -9.98 -7.13 4.20
CA LEU A 169 -9.75 -7.89 5.44
C LEU A 169 -8.30 -8.37 5.56
N ALA A 170 -7.68 -8.79 4.47
CA ALA A 170 -6.26 -9.18 4.46
C ALA A 170 -5.36 -7.97 4.77
N ALA A 171 -5.63 -6.80 4.16
CA ALA A 171 -4.89 -5.57 4.43
C ALA A 171 -5.03 -5.15 5.89
N MET A 172 -6.26 -5.12 6.43
CA MET A 172 -6.52 -4.80 7.85
C MET A 172 -5.83 -5.80 8.79
N GLY A 173 -5.84 -7.09 8.46
CA GLY A 173 -5.18 -8.13 9.27
C GLY A 173 -3.66 -7.99 9.27
N LEU A 174 -3.05 -7.71 8.12
CA LEU A 174 -1.61 -7.45 7.99
C LEU A 174 -1.20 -6.18 8.75
N HIS A 175 -1.99 -5.11 8.64
CA HIS A 175 -1.78 -3.85 9.33
C HIS A 175 -1.87 -4.04 10.85
N PHE A 176 -2.96 -4.62 11.32
CA PHE A 176 -3.14 -4.93 12.74
C PHE A 176 -1.96 -5.74 13.30
N ALA A 177 -1.55 -6.81 12.60
CA ALA A 177 -0.46 -7.65 13.04
C ALA A 177 0.88 -6.90 13.08
N TRP A 178 1.14 -6.05 12.09
CA TRP A 178 2.33 -5.20 12.03
C TRP A 178 2.39 -4.23 13.21
N ASP A 179 1.34 -3.46 13.44
CA ASP A 179 1.27 -2.46 14.53
C ASP A 179 1.32 -3.12 15.90
N TRP A 180 0.63 -4.24 16.06
CA TRP A 180 0.70 -5.03 17.28
C TRP A 180 2.14 -5.42 17.62
N LEU A 181 2.93 -5.82 16.62
CA LEU A 181 4.34 -6.16 16.80
C LEU A 181 5.21 -4.94 17.07
N ALA A 182 4.99 -3.85 16.35
CA ALA A 182 5.75 -2.61 16.51
C ALA A 182 5.55 -2.05 17.93
N ILE A 183 4.31 -1.94 18.41
CA ILE A 183 4.00 -1.48 19.76
C ILE A 183 4.55 -2.45 20.81
N SER A 184 4.49 -3.78 20.57
CA SER A 184 5.05 -4.78 21.48
C SER A 184 6.57 -4.68 21.63
N ALA A 185 7.26 -4.25 20.56
CA ALA A 185 8.70 -4.02 20.61
C ALA A 185 9.06 -2.78 21.43
N LEU A 186 8.23 -1.73 21.40
CA LEU A 186 8.42 -0.50 22.17
C LEU A 186 8.21 -0.72 23.68
N ASP A 187 7.30 -1.60 24.07
CA ASP A 187 6.98 -1.90 25.47
C ASP A 187 7.98 -2.82 26.18
N GLY A 188 9.23 -2.80 25.79
CA GLY A 188 10.32 -3.52 26.46
C GLY A 188 10.58 -4.94 25.98
N GLY A 189 10.17 -5.25 24.75
CA GLY A 189 10.70 -6.41 24.03
C GLY A 189 10.26 -7.77 24.53
N ARG A 190 9.02 -7.92 25.00
CA ARG A 190 8.48 -9.25 25.44
C ARG A 190 8.60 -10.33 24.36
N LEU A 191 8.71 -9.95 23.10
CA LEU A 191 8.87 -10.89 21.99
C LEU A 191 10.33 -11.10 21.58
N GLY A 192 11.27 -10.22 21.98
CA GLY A 192 12.69 -10.33 21.66
C GLY A 192 12.97 -10.67 20.18
N PRO A 193 13.88 -11.63 19.89
CA PRO A 193 14.18 -12.06 18.52
C PRO A 193 12.96 -12.63 17.77
N HIS A 194 12.01 -13.22 18.48
CA HIS A 194 10.80 -13.79 17.89
C HIS A 194 9.88 -12.70 17.28
N GLY A 195 9.85 -11.50 17.86
CA GLY A 195 9.07 -10.37 17.31
C GLY A 195 9.61 -9.94 15.94
N THR A 196 10.94 -9.85 15.80
CA THR A 196 11.56 -9.53 14.51
C THR A 196 11.27 -10.61 13.46
N LEU A 197 11.42 -11.89 13.83
CA LEU A 197 11.11 -13.00 12.91
C LEU A 197 9.64 -12.96 12.46
N LEU A 198 8.72 -12.75 13.40
CA LEU A 198 7.30 -12.67 13.09
C LEU A 198 6.98 -11.48 12.17
N GLY A 199 7.61 -10.31 12.39
CA GLY A 199 7.50 -9.16 11.50
C GLY A 199 7.98 -9.47 10.07
N VAL A 200 9.10 -10.18 9.94
CA VAL A 200 9.60 -10.63 8.63
C VAL A 200 8.62 -11.59 7.96
N VAL A 201 8.04 -12.54 8.71
CA VAL A 201 7.07 -13.51 8.18
C VAL A 201 5.79 -12.79 7.71
N ILE A 202 5.28 -11.83 8.48
CA ILE A 202 4.09 -11.03 8.10
C ILE A 202 4.38 -10.23 6.83
N MET A 203 5.52 -9.56 6.75
CA MET A 203 5.91 -8.79 5.56
C MET A 203 6.09 -9.70 4.34
N ALA A 204 6.74 -10.84 4.50
CA ALA A 204 6.93 -11.82 3.43
C ALA A 204 5.58 -12.38 2.94
N GLY A 205 4.64 -12.67 3.85
CA GLY A 205 3.28 -13.09 3.51
C GLY A 205 2.51 -12.04 2.73
N GLY A 206 2.58 -10.78 3.17
CA GLY A 206 2.00 -9.64 2.46
C GLY A 206 2.58 -9.47 1.06
N LEU A 207 3.90 -9.50 0.93
CA LEU A 207 4.59 -9.42 -0.37
C LEU A 207 4.25 -10.59 -1.30
N ALA A 208 4.13 -11.81 -0.76
CA ALA A 208 3.73 -12.99 -1.53
C ALA A 208 2.29 -12.85 -2.06
N LEU A 209 1.37 -12.39 -1.22
CA LEU A 209 -0.01 -12.12 -1.64
C LEU A 209 -0.06 -11.02 -2.70
N TYR A 210 0.62 -9.89 -2.46
CA TYR A 210 0.73 -8.78 -3.41
C TYR A 210 1.30 -9.24 -4.76
N GLY A 211 2.41 -9.99 -4.74
CA GLY A 211 3.03 -10.55 -5.94
C GLY A 211 2.08 -11.49 -6.69
N THR A 212 1.32 -12.32 -5.97
CA THR A 212 0.31 -13.20 -6.56
C THR A 212 -0.79 -12.40 -7.27
N LEU A 213 -1.33 -11.35 -6.61
CA LEU A 213 -2.33 -10.47 -7.22
C LEU A 213 -1.77 -9.71 -8.43
N THR A 214 -0.52 -9.29 -8.37
CA THR A 214 0.18 -8.65 -9.51
C THR A 214 0.27 -9.61 -10.70
N VAL A 215 0.65 -10.87 -10.48
CA VAL A 215 0.74 -11.88 -11.55
C VAL A 215 -0.65 -12.18 -12.14
N ILE A 216 -1.66 -12.37 -11.29
CA ILE A 216 -3.05 -12.61 -11.74
C ILE A 216 -3.56 -11.39 -12.53
N GLY A 217 -3.39 -10.18 -12.01
CA GLY A 217 -3.78 -8.95 -12.68
C GLY A 217 -3.07 -8.79 -14.03
N SER A 218 -1.75 -9.00 -14.08
CA SER A 218 -0.97 -8.93 -15.32
C SER A 218 -1.43 -9.96 -16.36
N ALA A 219 -1.82 -11.17 -15.94
CA ALA A 219 -2.34 -12.17 -16.87
C ALA A 219 -3.68 -11.74 -17.48
N TRP A 220 -4.55 -11.10 -16.69
CA TRP A 220 -5.83 -10.59 -17.19
C TRP A 220 -5.66 -9.34 -18.06
N SER A 221 -4.79 -8.41 -17.65
CA SER A 221 -4.40 -7.24 -18.42
C SER A 221 -3.83 -7.64 -19.79
N HIS A 222 -2.94 -8.65 -19.83
CA HIS A 222 -2.45 -9.22 -21.09
C HIS A 222 -3.59 -9.66 -22.02
N GLY A 223 -4.58 -10.38 -21.48
CA GLY A 223 -5.75 -10.83 -22.25
C GLY A 223 -6.62 -9.69 -22.78
N LEU A 224 -6.64 -8.54 -22.10
CA LEU A 224 -7.40 -7.35 -22.52
C LEU A 224 -6.67 -6.50 -23.56
N PHE A 225 -5.37 -6.25 -23.37
CA PHE A 225 -4.63 -5.23 -24.14
C PHE A 225 -3.59 -5.77 -25.10
N ALA A 226 -3.16 -7.02 -24.96
CA ALA A 226 -2.10 -7.59 -25.78
C ALA A 226 -2.23 -9.09 -26.04
N PRO A 227 -3.42 -9.63 -26.42
CA PRO A 227 -3.66 -11.08 -26.54
C PRO A 227 -2.74 -11.76 -27.57
N ASP A 228 -2.30 -11.02 -28.61
CA ASP A 228 -1.46 -11.55 -29.68
C ASP A 228 0.05 -11.46 -29.39
N ARG A 229 0.44 -10.99 -28.19
CA ARG A 229 1.84 -10.86 -27.81
C ARG A 229 2.21 -11.92 -26.77
N PRO A 230 3.49 -12.30 -26.64
CA PRO A 230 3.92 -13.15 -25.53
C PRO A 230 3.57 -12.55 -24.18
N ALA A 231 2.94 -13.33 -23.31
CA ALA A 231 2.56 -12.88 -21.98
C ALA A 231 3.79 -12.49 -21.14
N ARG A 232 3.70 -11.35 -20.49
CA ARG A 232 4.63 -10.90 -19.46
C ARG A 232 3.82 -10.76 -18.19
N LEU A 233 4.20 -11.48 -17.15
CA LEU A 233 3.47 -11.49 -15.90
C LEU A 233 4.20 -10.69 -14.81
N TRP A 234 5.43 -10.25 -15.08
CA TRP A 234 6.28 -9.55 -14.14
C TRP A 234 7.22 -8.57 -14.85
N GLY A 235 7.33 -7.36 -14.34
CA GLY A 235 8.21 -6.31 -14.85
C GLY A 235 9.65 -6.45 -14.36
N TRP A 236 10.44 -7.40 -14.89
CA TRP A 236 11.84 -7.53 -14.50
C TRP A 236 12.72 -6.38 -15.04
N PRO A 237 13.63 -5.80 -14.22
CA PRO A 237 14.36 -4.57 -14.60
C PRO A 237 15.31 -4.72 -15.78
N PHE A 238 15.70 -5.92 -16.16
CA PHE A 238 16.73 -6.17 -17.16
C PHE A 238 16.20 -6.70 -18.50
N ASN A 239 14.90 -6.98 -18.63
CA ASN A 239 14.35 -7.42 -19.91
C ASN A 239 14.09 -6.22 -20.82
N ARG A 240 15.13 -5.77 -21.51
CA ARG A 240 15.00 -4.93 -22.70
C ARG A 240 14.32 -5.78 -23.78
N ALA A 241 13.01 -5.86 -23.74
CA ALA A 241 12.29 -6.36 -24.88
C ALA A 241 12.46 -5.39 -26.04
N GLY A 242 12.94 -5.93 -27.13
CA GLY A 242 13.39 -5.24 -28.30
C GLY A 242 12.54 -4.05 -28.69
N ARG A 243 13.18 -2.89 -28.77
CA ARG A 243 12.75 -1.86 -29.71
C ARG A 243 12.75 -2.52 -31.07
N LYS A 244 11.58 -2.82 -31.61
CA LYS A 244 11.45 -2.82 -33.05
C LYS A 244 11.33 -1.35 -33.47
N ILE A 245 12.35 -0.91 -34.17
CA ILE A 245 12.43 0.30 -34.98
C ILE A 245 11.27 0.30 -35.95
#